data_5ede8581f5c440c9655ca74ec98b85be
#
_entry.id   5ede8581f5c440c9655ca74ec98b85be
#
_cell.length_a   1.000
_cell.length_b   1.000
_cell.length_c   1.000
_cell.angle_alpha   90.00
_cell.angle_beta   90.00
_cell.angle_gamma   90.00
#
_symmetry.space_group_name_H-M   'P 1'
#
loop_
_entity.id
_entity.type
_entity.pdbx_description
1 polymer ?
#
loop_
_entity_poly.entity_id
_entity_poly.type
_entity_poly.pdbx_seq_one_letter_code
_entity_poly.pdbx_strand_id
1 'polypeptide(L)'
;MGLGRPDDRGGPRHTGSAAHRGHIDDLERQLRGYGLTVTRHPTRLAQWLAQRWSLQVTDAGGTAWTVPVASYRPRSGETGPAGVTGPVVDLGPGDEAAYQAAAGAGAGGAAAPLTGAVVVVDAPIARLHASVLTDLAYAVHPPTARAEFAQEDYSRVWLGVPPAPDLATARSHGAVAMIEISDQSPALAAGQYTPHQQEHAGLPALRLDRESGARLRALLARGPARATLVLTADRRETTVDYLLARLPGAGPPGARAGAVLVATHTDGQNAVEENGGPALCALAEYFSRFPASTRSRDLLFMFSPNHMTADGATVKPDAWLRAHPEITAGVEMALVAEHLGTLGWDDQGGTGPYRATGRTEPVAVAVGNSDTLRTLADDEVRTSRLTRAGIQKPFQNGLYGEGTFAYRLGIPTIAMITGPAYLLQVAPGGNLDKLDRALLHRHTVFLARLLHRMMELPGDIPR
;
A
#
# COMPACT_ATOMS: atom_id res chain seq x y z
N MET A 1 -1.53 -6.77 -22.11
CA MET A 1 -1.77 -7.95 -21.27
C MET A 1 -2.93 -7.63 -20.37
N GLY A 2 -4.03 -8.40 -20.41
CA GLY A 2 -5.17 -8.19 -19.54
C GLY A 2 -4.79 -8.60 -18.13
N LEU A 3 -4.64 -7.64 -17.23
CA LEU A 3 -4.76 -7.89 -15.80
C LEU A 3 -6.16 -8.46 -15.60
N GLY A 4 -6.31 -9.57 -14.85
CA GLY A 4 -7.57 -10.27 -14.67
C GLY A 4 -8.77 -9.33 -14.45
N ARG A 5 -9.93 -9.71 -14.93
CA ARG A 5 -11.13 -8.86 -14.79
C ARG A 5 -11.41 -8.62 -13.30
N PRO A 6 -11.91 -7.43 -12.92
CA PRO A 6 -12.25 -7.11 -11.52
C PRO A 6 -13.24 -8.09 -10.88
N ASP A 7 -13.95 -8.87 -11.70
CA ASP A 7 -14.90 -9.90 -11.26
C ASP A 7 -14.27 -11.29 -11.09
N ASP A 8 -12.97 -11.43 -11.38
CA ASP A 8 -12.27 -12.69 -11.19
C ASP A 8 -11.88 -12.87 -9.71
N ARG A 9 -12.32 -13.96 -9.09
CA ARG A 9 -11.98 -14.30 -7.69
C ARG A 9 -10.48 -14.57 -7.50
N GLY A 10 -9.74 -14.84 -8.55
CA GLY A 10 -8.29 -15.04 -8.56
C GLY A 10 -7.48 -13.78 -8.87
N GLY A 11 -8.13 -12.63 -9.09
CA GLY A 11 -7.50 -11.37 -9.43
C GLY A 11 -6.95 -10.60 -8.22
N PRO A 12 -6.40 -9.38 -8.45
CA PRO A 12 -5.95 -8.51 -7.37
C PRO A 12 -7.14 -8.12 -6.47
N ARG A 13 -6.90 -8.06 -5.17
CA ARG A 13 -7.93 -7.78 -4.15
C ARG A 13 -8.13 -6.28 -3.96
N HIS A 14 -8.37 -5.55 -5.06
CA HIS A 14 -8.75 -4.14 -4.95
C HIS A 14 -9.99 -4.00 -4.06
N THR A 15 -10.00 -2.98 -3.22
CA THR A 15 -11.06 -2.77 -2.23
C THR A 15 -12.45 -2.91 -2.84
N GLY A 16 -13.25 -3.82 -2.30
CA GLY A 16 -14.62 -4.10 -2.77
C GLY A 16 -14.73 -4.89 -4.08
N SER A 17 -13.62 -5.39 -4.66
CA SER A 17 -13.66 -6.31 -5.80
C SER A 17 -14.25 -7.68 -5.40
N ALA A 18 -14.61 -8.50 -6.38
CA ALA A 18 -15.05 -9.87 -6.12
C ALA A 18 -13.96 -10.72 -5.46
N ALA A 19 -12.69 -10.55 -5.89
CA ALA A 19 -11.54 -11.21 -5.28
C ALA A 19 -11.36 -10.80 -3.81
N HIS A 20 -11.51 -9.51 -3.49
CA HIS A 20 -11.43 -9.02 -2.11
C HIS A 20 -12.54 -9.60 -1.22
N ARG A 21 -13.80 -9.55 -1.66
CA ARG A 21 -14.91 -10.15 -0.91
C ARG A 21 -14.72 -11.65 -0.70
N GLY A 22 -14.26 -12.37 -1.75
CA GLY A 22 -13.93 -13.80 -1.65
C GLY A 22 -12.85 -14.08 -0.62
N HIS A 23 -11.85 -13.21 -0.50
CA HIS A 23 -10.80 -13.33 0.52
C HIS A 23 -11.37 -13.16 1.94
N ILE A 24 -12.22 -12.16 2.16
CA ILE A 24 -12.91 -11.98 3.46
C ILE A 24 -13.75 -13.21 3.81
N ASP A 25 -14.47 -13.79 2.82
CA ASP A 25 -15.23 -15.02 3.00
C ASP A 25 -14.35 -16.21 3.41
N ASP A 26 -13.15 -16.31 2.82
CA ASP A 26 -12.20 -17.37 3.14
C ASP A 26 -11.59 -17.21 4.55
N LEU A 27 -11.25 -15.97 4.93
CA LEU A 27 -10.77 -15.68 6.29
C LEU A 27 -11.85 -15.99 7.34
N GLU A 28 -13.10 -15.56 7.12
CA GLU A 28 -14.21 -15.88 8.03
C GLU A 28 -14.40 -17.39 8.21
N ARG A 29 -14.38 -18.13 7.10
CA ARG A 29 -14.56 -19.58 7.12
C ARG A 29 -13.47 -20.27 7.95
N GLN A 30 -12.21 -19.86 7.79
CA GLN A 30 -11.10 -20.38 8.56
C GLN A 30 -11.24 -20.07 10.05
N LEU A 31 -11.50 -18.79 10.40
CA LEU A 31 -11.63 -18.37 11.79
C LEU A 31 -12.79 -19.06 12.52
N ARG A 32 -13.95 -19.23 11.84
CA ARG A 32 -15.06 -20.03 12.38
C ARG A 32 -14.68 -21.51 12.53
N GLY A 33 -13.91 -22.06 11.59
CA GLY A 33 -13.39 -23.42 11.66
C GLY A 33 -12.46 -23.67 12.85
N TYR A 34 -11.78 -22.63 13.33
CA TYR A 34 -10.95 -22.67 14.55
C TYR A 34 -11.75 -22.42 15.84
N GLY A 35 -13.06 -22.23 15.75
CA GLY A 35 -13.95 -22.04 16.91
C GLY A 35 -14.04 -20.59 17.42
N LEU A 36 -13.57 -19.60 16.68
CA LEU A 36 -13.71 -18.21 17.05
C LEU A 36 -15.14 -17.70 16.82
N THR A 37 -15.58 -16.75 17.65
CA THR A 37 -16.80 -15.98 17.39
C THR A 37 -16.48 -14.90 16.37
N VAL A 38 -17.10 -14.95 15.18
CA VAL A 38 -16.83 -14.05 14.07
C VAL A 38 -18.03 -13.19 13.76
N THR A 39 -17.81 -11.88 13.60
CA THR A 39 -18.82 -10.88 13.21
C THR A 39 -18.34 -10.06 12.04
N ARG A 40 -19.29 -9.63 11.17
CA ARG A 40 -19.04 -8.68 10.07
C ARG A 40 -19.68 -7.35 10.38
N HIS A 41 -18.98 -6.30 10.02
CA HIS A 41 -19.45 -4.93 10.16
C HIS A 41 -19.31 -4.22 8.81
N PRO A 42 -20.41 -4.05 8.06
CA PRO A 42 -20.37 -3.44 6.74
C PRO A 42 -20.04 -1.95 6.83
N THR A 43 -19.19 -1.50 5.94
CA THR A 43 -18.87 -0.08 5.75
C THR A 43 -19.08 0.30 4.28
N ARG A 44 -19.47 1.56 4.04
CA ARG A 44 -19.69 2.08 2.68
C ARG A 44 -18.36 2.32 1.97
N LEU A 45 -18.39 2.14 0.67
CA LEU A 45 -17.26 2.32 -0.22
C LEU A 45 -17.72 2.92 -1.55
N ALA A 46 -17.14 4.05 -1.95
CA ALA A 46 -17.21 4.54 -3.32
C ALA A 46 -16.12 3.84 -4.14
N GLN A 47 -16.49 2.73 -4.74
CA GLN A 47 -15.59 1.89 -5.54
C GLN A 47 -15.28 2.56 -6.88
N TRP A 48 -14.03 2.48 -7.30
CA TRP A 48 -13.55 2.83 -8.64
C TRP A 48 -12.59 1.74 -9.11
N LEU A 49 -12.94 1.04 -10.20
CA LEU A 49 -12.16 -0.07 -10.74
C LEU A 49 -11.90 0.18 -12.23
N ALA A 50 -10.64 0.36 -12.60
CA ALA A 50 -10.25 0.47 -14.00
C ALA A 50 -10.57 -0.81 -14.76
N GLN A 51 -11.13 -0.66 -15.96
CA GLN A 51 -11.54 -1.77 -16.83
C GLN A 51 -10.60 -1.93 -18.03
N ARG A 52 -10.26 -0.81 -18.66
CA ARG A 52 -9.40 -0.78 -19.84
C ARG A 52 -8.63 0.51 -19.91
N TRP A 53 -7.36 0.41 -20.30
CA TRP A 53 -6.51 1.58 -20.55
C TRP A 53 -5.61 1.34 -21.74
N SER A 54 -5.36 2.38 -22.52
CA SER A 54 -4.42 2.39 -23.64
C SER A 54 -4.01 3.81 -23.98
N LEU A 55 -2.87 3.92 -24.62
CA LEU A 55 -2.34 5.17 -25.15
C LEU A 55 -1.86 4.95 -26.59
N GLN A 56 -2.34 5.80 -27.50
CA GLN A 56 -1.85 5.87 -28.86
C GLN A 56 -1.36 7.29 -29.13
N VAL A 57 -0.19 7.42 -29.71
CA VAL A 57 0.38 8.73 -30.11
C VAL A 57 0.58 8.72 -31.61
N THR A 58 0.14 9.78 -32.27
CA THR A 58 0.27 9.98 -33.71
C THR A 58 1.13 11.21 -33.96
N ASP A 59 2.21 11.08 -34.70
CA ASP A 59 3.10 12.17 -35.07
C ASP A 59 2.51 13.07 -36.18
N ALA A 60 3.20 14.16 -36.50
CA ALA A 60 2.78 15.11 -37.55
C ALA A 60 2.69 14.48 -38.95
N GLY A 61 3.41 13.38 -39.18
CA GLY A 61 3.37 12.62 -40.42
C GLY A 61 2.22 11.63 -40.50
N GLY A 62 1.40 11.51 -39.46
CA GLY A 62 0.29 10.56 -39.38
C GLY A 62 0.71 9.15 -38.94
N THR A 63 1.97 8.94 -38.56
CA THR A 63 2.43 7.66 -38.06
C THR A 63 1.96 7.44 -36.63
N ALA A 64 1.20 6.38 -36.40
CA ALA A 64 0.69 6.01 -35.09
C ALA A 64 1.63 5.04 -34.37
N TRP A 65 1.83 5.29 -33.07
CA TRP A 65 2.54 4.41 -32.15
C TRP A 65 1.66 4.06 -30.96
N THR A 66 1.40 2.77 -30.72
CA THR A 66 0.79 2.30 -29.48
C THR A 66 1.85 2.28 -28.40
N VAL A 67 1.69 3.16 -27.41
CA VAL A 67 2.64 3.35 -26.33
C VAL A 67 2.45 2.25 -25.30
N PRO A 68 3.51 1.53 -24.88
CA PRO A 68 3.43 0.66 -23.72
C PRO A 68 3.10 1.46 -22.46
N VAL A 69 1.93 1.19 -21.87
CA VAL A 69 1.49 1.83 -20.63
C VAL A 69 1.87 0.95 -19.46
N ALA A 70 2.66 1.46 -18.53
CA ALA A 70 3.10 0.73 -17.35
C ALA A 70 1.94 0.51 -16.36
N SER A 71 1.16 1.57 -16.11
CA SER A 71 0.00 1.52 -15.22
C SER A 71 -0.93 2.73 -15.47
N TYR A 72 -1.99 2.80 -14.71
CA TYR A 72 -2.86 3.97 -14.62
C TYR A 72 -2.79 4.59 -13.23
N ARG A 73 -3.15 5.86 -13.09
CA ARG A 73 -3.32 6.46 -11.78
C ARG A 73 -4.73 6.15 -11.24
N PRO A 74 -4.85 5.43 -10.13
CA PRO A 74 -6.15 5.10 -9.55
C PRO A 74 -6.95 6.37 -9.24
N ARG A 75 -8.27 6.34 -9.49
CA ARG A 75 -9.20 7.45 -9.19
C ARG A 75 -8.87 8.80 -9.86
N SER A 76 -7.95 8.81 -10.84
CA SER A 76 -7.62 10.04 -11.58
C SER A 76 -8.80 10.59 -12.37
N GLY A 77 -9.57 9.71 -12.96
CA GLY A 77 -10.71 10.01 -13.81
C GLY A 77 -10.91 8.88 -14.82
N GLU A 78 -11.97 8.95 -15.57
CA GLU A 78 -12.27 7.98 -16.63
C GLU A 78 -12.63 8.68 -17.94
N THR A 79 -12.41 7.97 -19.04
CA THR A 79 -12.87 8.34 -20.37
C THR A 79 -14.06 7.49 -20.81
N GLY A 80 -14.77 7.90 -21.84
CA GLY A 80 -15.61 6.98 -22.61
C GLY A 80 -14.77 5.92 -23.33
N PRO A 81 -15.42 4.90 -23.96
CA PRO A 81 -14.73 3.82 -24.66
C PRO A 81 -13.82 4.29 -25.82
N ALA A 82 -14.14 5.42 -26.45
CA ALA A 82 -13.33 6.02 -27.53
C ALA A 82 -12.09 6.76 -27.00
N GLY A 83 -12.03 7.03 -25.69
CA GLY A 83 -10.98 7.82 -25.08
C GLY A 83 -11.16 9.33 -25.29
N VAL A 84 -10.12 10.07 -24.93
CA VAL A 84 -9.97 11.50 -25.23
C VAL A 84 -8.76 11.71 -26.13
N THR A 85 -8.87 12.64 -27.08
CA THR A 85 -7.82 12.91 -28.06
C THR A 85 -7.45 14.40 -28.04
N GLY A 86 -6.16 14.69 -27.85
CA GLY A 86 -5.66 16.07 -27.83
C GLY A 86 -4.24 16.21 -28.34
N PRO A 87 -3.77 17.45 -28.61
CA PRO A 87 -2.36 17.71 -28.82
C PRO A 87 -1.57 17.30 -27.56
N VAL A 88 -0.35 16.78 -27.77
CA VAL A 88 0.54 16.41 -26.65
C VAL A 88 1.41 17.61 -26.30
N VAL A 89 1.42 18.01 -25.02
CA VAL A 89 2.26 19.09 -24.51
C VAL A 89 3.13 18.53 -23.37
N ASP A 90 4.45 18.55 -23.56
CA ASP A 90 5.41 18.15 -22.52
C ASP A 90 5.67 19.36 -21.59
N LEU A 91 5.36 19.19 -20.32
CA LEU A 91 5.51 20.21 -19.29
C LEU A 91 6.69 19.90 -18.33
N GLY A 92 7.49 18.86 -18.62
CA GLY A 92 8.61 18.49 -17.77
C GLY A 92 8.16 18.25 -16.31
N PRO A 93 8.59 19.10 -15.35
CA PRO A 93 8.25 18.90 -13.93
C PRO A 93 6.74 19.00 -13.62
N GLY A 94 5.94 19.60 -14.51
CA GLY A 94 4.50 19.75 -14.32
C GLY A 94 4.11 20.60 -13.10
N ASP A 95 4.95 21.54 -12.71
CA ASP A 95 4.65 22.55 -11.69
C ASP A 95 3.85 23.72 -12.27
N GLU A 96 3.30 24.57 -11.42
CA GLU A 96 2.49 25.72 -11.84
C GLU A 96 3.26 26.64 -12.80
N ALA A 97 4.58 26.80 -12.63
CA ALA A 97 5.41 27.62 -13.53
C ALA A 97 5.48 27.03 -14.94
N ALA A 98 5.56 25.70 -15.07
CA ALA A 98 5.54 25.01 -16.35
C ALA A 98 4.19 25.18 -17.06
N TYR A 99 3.07 25.09 -16.33
CA TYR A 99 1.72 25.35 -16.87
C TYR A 99 1.58 26.79 -17.34
N GLN A 100 2.01 27.78 -16.57
CA GLN A 100 1.96 29.21 -16.90
C GLN A 100 2.86 29.52 -18.09
N ALA A 101 4.06 28.96 -18.15
CA ALA A 101 4.97 29.16 -19.28
C ALA A 101 4.37 28.59 -20.58
N ALA A 102 3.78 27.42 -20.53
CA ALA A 102 3.11 26.84 -21.70
C ALA A 102 1.87 27.63 -22.14
N ALA A 103 1.10 28.20 -21.19
CA ALA A 103 -0.04 29.09 -21.50
C ALA A 103 0.40 30.46 -22.00
N GLY A 104 1.50 31.00 -21.47
CA GLY A 104 2.01 32.38 -21.79
C GLY A 104 2.87 32.45 -23.05
N ALA A 105 3.39 31.36 -23.58
CA ALA A 105 4.13 31.30 -24.84
C ALA A 105 3.27 31.74 -26.06
N GLY A 106 1.98 32.06 -25.82
CA GLY A 106 1.01 32.55 -26.80
C GLY A 106 1.08 33.99 -27.23
N ALA A 107 1.94 34.82 -26.65
CA ALA A 107 1.97 36.28 -26.98
C ALA A 107 2.85 36.64 -28.16
N GLY A 108 3.12 35.75 -29.09
CA GLY A 108 3.89 36.07 -30.33
C GLY A 108 4.45 34.87 -31.10
N GLY A 109 4.34 33.68 -30.59
CA GLY A 109 4.59 32.42 -31.27
C GLY A 109 3.38 31.53 -31.03
N ALA A 110 2.97 30.70 -31.97
CA ALA A 110 1.78 29.86 -31.88
C ALA A 110 1.82 28.95 -30.63
N ALA A 111 1.30 29.44 -29.50
CA ALA A 111 1.10 28.64 -28.31
C ALA A 111 0.01 27.63 -28.62
N ALA A 112 0.26 26.36 -28.35
CA ALA A 112 -0.82 25.41 -28.24
C ALA A 112 -1.53 25.68 -26.89
N PRO A 113 -2.79 26.11 -26.88
CA PRO A 113 -3.51 26.28 -25.63
C PRO A 113 -3.56 24.95 -24.93
N LEU A 114 -3.35 24.91 -23.62
CA LEU A 114 -3.47 23.68 -22.82
C LEU A 114 -4.89 23.10 -22.80
N THR A 115 -5.87 23.96 -23.19
CA THR A 115 -7.28 23.56 -23.35
C THR A 115 -7.40 22.46 -24.40
N GLY A 116 -7.87 21.31 -23.97
CA GLY A 116 -7.99 20.11 -24.82
C GLY A 116 -6.68 19.34 -25.02
N ALA A 117 -5.61 19.71 -24.35
CA ALA A 117 -4.32 19.04 -24.47
C ALA A 117 -4.24 17.78 -23.58
N VAL A 118 -3.43 16.83 -24.02
CA VAL A 118 -2.92 15.72 -23.20
C VAL A 118 -1.53 16.16 -22.71
N VAL A 119 -1.40 16.42 -21.41
CA VAL A 119 -0.15 16.92 -20.84
C VAL A 119 0.75 15.76 -20.44
N VAL A 120 2.06 15.93 -20.62
CA VAL A 120 3.10 14.98 -20.18
C VAL A 120 3.88 15.64 -19.06
N VAL A 121 4.04 14.91 -17.94
CA VAL A 121 4.73 15.42 -16.76
C VAL A 121 5.66 14.36 -16.17
N ASP A 122 6.72 14.80 -15.50
CA ASP A 122 7.59 13.93 -14.72
C ASP A 122 6.88 13.48 -13.44
N ALA A 123 7.04 12.20 -13.11
CA ALA A 123 6.61 11.61 -11.84
C ALA A 123 7.81 10.88 -11.20
N PRO A 124 8.85 11.63 -10.78
CA PRO A 124 10.05 11.04 -10.21
C PRO A 124 9.78 10.39 -8.85
N ILE A 125 10.67 9.49 -8.44
CA ILE A 125 10.66 8.86 -7.13
C ILE A 125 11.87 9.37 -6.35
N ALA A 126 11.68 9.68 -5.06
CA ALA A 126 12.80 10.07 -4.21
C ALA A 126 13.86 8.96 -4.16
N ARG A 127 15.10 9.32 -4.41
CA ARG A 127 16.23 8.41 -4.29
C ARG A 127 16.65 8.36 -2.83
N LEU A 128 16.30 7.25 -2.17
CA LEU A 128 16.54 7.04 -0.76
C LEU A 128 17.36 5.78 -0.55
N HIS A 129 18.10 5.76 0.56
CA HIS A 129 18.76 4.55 1.07
C HIS A 129 17.94 3.99 2.23
N ALA A 130 18.08 2.70 2.50
CA ALA A 130 17.43 2.03 3.62
C ALA A 130 17.89 2.58 4.99
N SER A 131 18.92 3.44 5.02
CA SER A 131 19.32 4.20 6.21
C SER A 131 18.19 5.03 6.82
N VAL A 132 17.21 5.48 6.01
CA VAL A 132 16.01 6.17 6.53
C VAL A 132 15.28 5.34 7.59
N LEU A 133 15.33 4.01 7.48
CA LEU A 133 14.77 3.10 8.48
C LEU A 133 15.62 3.06 9.76
N THR A 134 16.94 3.30 9.66
CA THR A 134 17.82 3.33 10.82
C THR A 134 17.76 4.66 11.55
N ASP A 135 17.52 5.75 10.84
CA ASP A 135 17.40 7.09 11.43
C ASP A 135 16.16 7.22 12.30
N LEU A 136 15.10 6.50 11.92
CA LEU A 136 13.85 6.40 12.67
C LEU A 136 13.84 5.27 13.71
N ALA A 137 14.95 4.55 13.93
CA ALA A 137 14.98 3.41 14.81
C ALA A 137 15.57 3.72 16.21
N TYR A 138 14.99 3.09 17.24
CA TYR A 138 15.62 2.98 18.56
C TYR A 138 16.81 2.02 18.53
N ALA A 139 16.67 0.90 17.82
CA ALA A 139 17.67 -0.15 17.68
C ALA A 139 17.58 -0.81 16.29
N VAL A 140 18.69 -1.40 15.84
CA VAL A 140 18.76 -2.17 14.58
C VAL A 140 19.46 -3.50 14.84
N HIS A 141 18.93 -4.58 14.30
CA HIS A 141 19.39 -5.96 14.51
C HIS A 141 19.73 -6.69 13.20
N PRO A 142 20.92 -7.29 13.09
CA PRO A 142 22.07 -7.02 13.96
C PRO A 142 22.55 -5.58 13.79
N PRO A 143 23.34 -5.01 14.71
CA PRO A 143 23.83 -3.63 14.57
C PRO A 143 24.62 -3.37 13.28
N THR A 144 25.26 -4.41 12.73
CA THR A 144 26.01 -4.37 11.45
C THR A 144 25.12 -4.08 10.25
N ALA A 145 23.80 -4.33 10.33
CA ALA A 145 22.85 -4.02 9.26
C ALA A 145 22.76 -2.51 8.95
N ARG A 146 23.15 -1.62 9.87
CA ARG A 146 23.20 -0.17 9.61
C ARG A 146 24.13 0.16 8.44
N ALA A 147 25.29 -0.50 8.35
CA ALA A 147 26.23 -0.28 7.26
C ALA A 147 25.68 -0.79 5.92
N GLU A 148 24.97 -1.90 5.93
CA GLU A 148 24.27 -2.43 4.74
C GLU A 148 23.18 -1.46 4.26
N PHE A 149 22.34 -0.98 5.17
CA PHE A 149 21.22 -0.08 4.87
C PHE A 149 21.70 1.27 4.32
N ALA A 150 22.89 1.74 4.72
CA ALA A 150 23.45 2.98 4.17
C ALA A 150 23.78 2.91 2.67
N GLN A 151 23.93 1.71 2.12
CA GLN A 151 24.27 1.47 0.71
C GLN A 151 23.13 0.87 -0.11
N GLU A 152 22.03 0.49 0.54
CA GLU A 152 20.92 -0.19 -0.10
C GLU A 152 19.91 0.80 -0.63
N ASP A 153 19.51 0.65 -1.90
CA ASP A 153 18.42 1.45 -2.49
C ASP A 153 17.09 1.17 -1.77
N TYR A 154 16.42 2.23 -1.39
CA TYR A 154 15.10 2.20 -0.77
C TYR A 154 14.15 3.19 -1.44
N SER A 155 14.32 3.38 -2.74
CA SER A 155 13.49 4.24 -3.57
C SER A 155 12.13 3.58 -3.81
N ARG A 156 11.10 4.03 -3.10
CA ARG A 156 9.77 3.41 -3.08
C ARG A 156 8.70 4.38 -3.53
N VAL A 157 7.95 4.02 -4.59
CA VAL A 157 6.86 4.85 -5.13
C VAL A 157 5.76 5.13 -4.10
N TRP A 158 5.51 4.18 -3.22
CA TRP A 158 4.46 4.28 -2.20
C TRP A 158 4.81 5.21 -1.02
N LEU A 159 6.06 5.65 -0.90
CA LEU A 159 6.42 6.70 0.06
C LEU A 159 5.82 8.07 -0.32
N GLY A 160 5.39 8.24 -1.59
CA GLY A 160 4.76 9.49 -2.04
C GLY A 160 5.69 10.71 -1.99
N VAL A 161 6.99 10.50 -2.16
CA VAL A 161 8.01 11.56 -2.13
C VAL A 161 8.80 11.51 -3.45
N PRO A 162 8.85 12.60 -4.22
CA PRO A 162 8.01 13.79 -4.09
C PRO A 162 6.52 13.47 -4.27
N PRO A 163 5.63 14.40 -3.93
CA PRO A 163 4.19 14.20 -4.21
C PRO A 163 3.93 13.88 -5.69
N ALA A 164 2.91 13.08 -5.94
CA ALA A 164 2.48 12.81 -7.31
C ALA A 164 2.03 14.11 -8.02
N PRO A 165 2.16 14.18 -9.37
CA PRO A 165 1.71 15.33 -10.15
C PRO A 165 0.28 15.75 -9.84
N ASP A 166 0.00 17.05 -9.77
CA ASP A 166 -1.30 17.57 -9.40
C ASP A 166 -2.27 17.56 -10.59
N LEU A 167 -3.26 16.66 -10.52
CA LEU A 167 -4.31 16.53 -11.52
C LEU A 167 -5.28 17.73 -11.51
N ALA A 168 -5.48 18.36 -10.36
CA ALA A 168 -6.36 19.53 -10.24
C ALA A 168 -5.76 20.74 -10.97
N THR A 169 -4.46 20.97 -10.81
CA THR A 169 -3.72 21.99 -11.56
C THR A 169 -3.82 21.73 -13.06
N ALA A 170 -3.53 20.54 -13.54
CA ALA A 170 -3.66 20.21 -14.96
C ALA A 170 -5.06 20.50 -15.51
N ARG A 171 -6.09 20.09 -14.77
CA ARG A 171 -7.49 20.30 -15.14
C ARG A 171 -7.86 21.79 -15.15
N SER A 172 -7.40 22.60 -14.21
CA SER A 172 -7.67 24.03 -14.15
C SER A 172 -7.10 24.79 -15.34
N HIS A 173 -5.98 24.31 -15.91
CA HIS A 173 -5.38 24.82 -17.14
C HIS A 173 -6.01 24.24 -18.43
N GLY A 174 -7.08 23.42 -18.31
CA GLY A 174 -7.86 22.91 -19.44
C GLY A 174 -7.34 21.62 -20.07
N ALA A 175 -6.37 20.93 -19.46
CA ALA A 175 -5.94 19.62 -19.91
C ALA A 175 -7.11 18.60 -19.85
N VAL A 176 -7.16 17.67 -20.80
CA VAL A 176 -8.19 16.63 -20.89
C VAL A 176 -7.68 15.26 -20.40
N ALA A 177 -6.37 15.11 -20.33
CA ALA A 177 -5.72 13.91 -19.76
C ALA A 177 -4.27 14.21 -19.37
N MET A 178 -3.68 13.33 -18.55
CA MET A 178 -2.28 13.42 -18.14
C MET A 178 -1.53 12.11 -18.45
N ILE A 179 -0.28 12.23 -18.85
CA ILE A 179 0.69 11.15 -18.97
C ILE A 179 1.81 11.43 -17.96
N GLU A 180 1.93 10.59 -16.96
CA GLU A 180 3.00 10.65 -15.96
C GLU A 180 4.18 9.79 -16.42
N ILE A 181 5.38 10.34 -16.47
CA ILE A 181 6.60 9.59 -16.78
C ILE A 181 7.33 9.27 -15.46
N SER A 182 7.28 7.99 -15.05
CA SER A 182 8.05 7.49 -13.92
C SER A 182 9.50 7.26 -14.32
N ASP A 183 10.43 7.44 -13.39
CA ASP A 183 11.84 7.13 -13.58
C ASP A 183 12.20 5.67 -13.22
N GLN A 184 11.19 4.80 -13.06
CA GLN A 184 11.35 3.35 -12.84
C GLN A 184 11.63 2.60 -14.15
N SER A 185 12.31 1.47 -14.02
CA SER A 185 12.45 0.49 -15.13
C SER A 185 11.08 -0.05 -15.59
N PRO A 186 10.94 -0.51 -16.85
CA PRO A 186 9.68 -1.04 -17.35
C PRO A 186 9.08 -2.15 -16.46
N ALA A 187 9.92 -3.06 -15.97
CA ALA A 187 9.46 -4.19 -15.18
C ALA A 187 8.98 -3.78 -13.77
N LEU A 188 9.61 -2.79 -13.14
CA LEU A 188 9.19 -2.29 -11.83
C LEU A 188 7.97 -1.37 -11.95
N ALA A 189 7.90 -0.54 -12.99
CA ALA A 189 6.76 0.35 -13.23
C ALA A 189 5.48 -0.40 -13.60
N ALA A 190 5.62 -1.57 -14.25
CA ALA A 190 4.48 -2.35 -14.72
C ALA A 190 3.51 -2.73 -13.60
N GLY A 191 2.24 -2.31 -13.73
CA GLY A 191 1.18 -2.63 -12.78
C GLY A 191 1.26 -1.91 -11.44
N GLN A 192 2.13 -0.90 -11.27
CA GLN A 192 2.14 -0.10 -10.04
C GLN A 192 0.79 0.56 -9.82
N TYR A 193 0.19 0.28 -8.66
CA TYR A 193 -1.13 0.74 -8.25
C TYR A 193 -1.01 1.44 -6.89
N THR A 194 -1.04 2.76 -6.90
CA THR A 194 -0.87 3.62 -5.71
C THR A 194 -2.18 4.34 -5.37
N PRO A 195 -3.19 3.65 -4.80
CA PRO A 195 -4.52 4.23 -4.59
C PRO A 195 -4.63 5.07 -3.32
N HIS A 196 -3.66 4.96 -2.41
CA HIS A 196 -3.73 5.59 -1.09
C HIS A 196 -3.97 7.10 -1.19
N GLN A 197 -4.94 7.58 -0.40
CA GLN A 197 -5.23 9.01 -0.21
C GLN A 197 -5.54 9.78 -1.51
N GLN A 198 -6.09 9.13 -2.54
CA GLN A 198 -6.47 9.80 -3.77
C GLN A 198 -8.00 9.91 -3.87
N GLU A 199 -8.50 11.13 -3.80
CA GLU A 199 -9.87 11.43 -4.20
C GLU A 199 -10.02 11.32 -5.72
N HIS A 200 -11.26 11.21 -6.19
CA HIS A 200 -11.54 11.18 -7.62
C HIS A 200 -11.28 12.55 -8.25
N ALA A 201 -10.23 12.68 -9.06
CA ALA A 201 -9.75 13.97 -9.57
C ALA A 201 -10.47 14.46 -10.82
N GLY A 202 -11.15 13.57 -11.56
CA GLY A 202 -11.88 13.92 -12.78
C GLY A 202 -10.98 14.27 -13.97
N LEU A 203 -9.71 13.85 -13.96
CA LEU A 203 -8.77 13.96 -15.08
C LEU A 203 -8.09 12.60 -15.28
N PRO A 204 -8.38 11.84 -16.36
CA PRO A 204 -7.78 10.54 -16.59
C PRO A 204 -6.25 10.64 -16.74
N ALA A 205 -5.51 9.76 -16.04
CA ALA A 205 -4.06 9.75 -16.08
C ALA A 205 -3.49 8.36 -16.23
N LEU A 206 -2.50 8.22 -17.12
CA LEU A 206 -1.72 7.01 -17.36
C LEU A 206 -0.27 7.22 -16.98
N ARG A 207 0.37 6.16 -16.52
CA ARG A 207 1.79 6.19 -16.17
C ARG A 207 2.61 5.39 -17.18
N LEU A 208 3.71 5.99 -17.63
CA LEU A 208 4.74 5.36 -18.43
C LEU A 208 5.95 5.05 -17.56
N ASP A 209 6.68 4.01 -17.94
CA ASP A 209 8.02 3.74 -17.45
C ASP A 209 9.04 4.73 -18.07
N ARG A 210 10.26 4.70 -17.56
CA ARG A 210 11.37 5.55 -18.00
C ARG A 210 11.66 5.41 -19.51
N GLU A 211 11.64 4.20 -20.07
CA GLU A 211 12.01 3.94 -21.46
C GLU A 211 10.90 4.41 -22.41
N SER A 212 9.65 4.07 -22.10
CA SER A 212 8.48 4.55 -22.85
C SER A 212 8.36 6.08 -22.81
N GLY A 213 8.64 6.68 -21.65
CA GLY A 213 8.68 8.14 -21.49
C GLY A 213 9.77 8.81 -22.32
N ALA A 214 10.99 8.27 -22.30
CA ALA A 214 12.10 8.79 -23.11
C ALA A 214 11.79 8.70 -24.62
N ARG A 215 11.19 7.57 -25.06
CA ARG A 215 10.76 7.41 -26.46
C ARG A 215 9.67 8.41 -26.84
N LEU A 216 8.70 8.68 -25.97
CA LEU A 216 7.66 9.69 -26.20
C LEU A 216 8.29 11.07 -26.38
N ARG A 217 9.20 11.49 -25.50
CA ARG A 217 9.90 12.77 -25.59
C ARG A 217 10.75 12.90 -26.85
N ALA A 218 11.43 11.82 -27.25
CA ALA A 218 12.19 11.79 -28.51
C ALA A 218 11.28 11.93 -29.73
N LEU A 219 10.03 11.48 -29.68
CA LEU A 219 9.03 11.71 -30.73
C LEU A 219 8.60 13.19 -30.76
N LEU A 220 8.27 13.76 -29.59
CA LEU A 220 7.84 15.16 -29.46
C LEU A 220 8.92 16.16 -29.89
N ALA A 221 10.20 15.83 -29.66
CA ALA A 221 11.32 16.65 -30.13
C ALA A 221 11.42 16.76 -31.67
N ARG A 222 10.79 15.85 -32.41
CA ARG A 222 10.76 15.88 -33.89
C ARG A 222 9.61 16.70 -34.47
N GLY A 223 8.61 17.06 -33.64
CA GLY A 223 7.46 17.83 -34.06
C GLY A 223 6.21 17.55 -33.24
N PRO A 224 5.14 18.29 -33.53
CA PRO A 224 3.89 18.15 -32.79
C PRO A 224 3.29 16.75 -32.97
N ALA A 225 2.62 16.28 -31.91
CA ALA A 225 1.93 14.99 -31.91
C ALA A 225 0.55 15.12 -31.26
N ARG A 226 -0.31 14.16 -31.53
CA ARG A 226 -1.60 14.00 -30.84
C ARG A 226 -1.62 12.67 -30.11
N ALA A 227 -2.26 12.65 -28.96
CA ALA A 227 -2.48 11.42 -28.21
C ALA A 227 -3.97 11.12 -28.07
N THR A 228 -4.32 9.82 -28.18
CA THR A 228 -5.61 9.28 -27.76
C THR A 228 -5.36 8.43 -26.53
N LEU A 229 -5.92 8.85 -25.39
CA LEU A 229 -5.83 8.19 -24.11
C LEU A 229 -7.18 7.58 -23.76
N VAL A 230 -7.18 6.29 -23.44
CA VAL A 230 -8.34 5.57 -22.93
C VAL A 230 -8.06 5.14 -21.49
N LEU A 231 -9.00 5.42 -20.60
CA LEU A 231 -9.05 4.87 -19.25
C LEU A 231 -10.53 4.73 -18.86
N THR A 232 -11.08 3.53 -19.02
CA THR A 232 -12.45 3.27 -18.59
C THR A 232 -12.45 2.65 -17.21
N ALA A 233 -13.42 3.01 -16.39
CA ALA A 233 -13.58 2.49 -15.04
C ALA A 233 -15.05 2.24 -14.70
N ASP A 234 -15.29 1.28 -13.81
CA ASP A 234 -16.57 1.08 -13.14
C ASP A 234 -16.57 1.89 -11.83
N ARG A 235 -17.58 2.76 -11.67
CA ARG A 235 -17.81 3.55 -10.46
C ARG A 235 -19.13 3.19 -9.86
N ARG A 236 -19.13 2.80 -8.59
CA ARG A 236 -20.38 2.48 -7.89
C ARG A 236 -20.22 2.59 -6.38
N GLU A 237 -21.31 2.93 -5.71
CA GLU A 237 -21.41 2.74 -4.27
C GLU A 237 -21.59 1.25 -3.96
N THR A 238 -20.86 0.76 -2.98
CA THR A 238 -20.92 -0.64 -2.51
C THR A 238 -20.61 -0.69 -1.02
N THR A 239 -20.57 -1.90 -0.47
CA THR A 239 -20.12 -2.14 0.91
C THR A 239 -19.00 -3.17 0.93
N VAL A 240 -18.16 -3.06 1.95
CA VAL A 240 -17.16 -4.05 2.35
C VAL A 240 -17.24 -4.26 3.86
N ASP A 241 -16.76 -5.39 4.35
CA ASP A 241 -16.91 -5.75 5.75
C ASP A 241 -15.60 -5.62 6.53
N TYR A 242 -15.62 -4.91 7.66
CA TYR A 242 -14.68 -5.22 8.74
C TYR A 242 -15.02 -6.60 9.26
N LEU A 243 -14.03 -7.47 9.37
CA LEU A 243 -14.19 -8.81 9.95
C LEU A 243 -13.53 -8.80 11.34
N LEU A 244 -14.31 -9.13 12.36
CA LEU A 244 -13.84 -9.28 13.73
C LEU A 244 -13.99 -10.71 14.17
N ALA A 245 -12.96 -11.26 14.84
CA ALA A 245 -13.00 -12.60 15.39
C ALA A 245 -12.42 -12.60 16.81
N ARG A 246 -13.16 -13.16 17.75
CA ARG A 246 -12.76 -13.20 19.17
C ARG A 246 -12.44 -14.61 19.63
N LEU A 247 -11.30 -14.75 20.25
CA LEU A 247 -10.88 -15.93 20.97
C LEU A 247 -10.79 -15.59 22.48
N PRO A 248 -11.70 -16.11 23.33
CA PRO A 248 -11.76 -15.75 24.74
C PRO A 248 -10.52 -16.19 25.53
N GLY A 249 -10.08 -15.37 26.48
CA GLY A 249 -9.16 -15.71 27.56
C GLY A 249 -9.89 -15.92 28.88
N ALA A 250 -9.20 -16.44 29.87
CA ALA A 250 -9.78 -16.65 31.20
C ALA A 250 -9.84 -15.35 32.02
N GLY A 251 -8.93 -14.41 31.76
CA GLY A 251 -8.74 -13.24 32.59
C GLY A 251 -8.17 -13.55 33.99
N PRO A 252 -7.89 -12.54 34.80
CA PRO A 252 -7.53 -12.74 36.19
C PRO A 252 -8.76 -13.20 37.00
N PRO A 253 -8.58 -13.96 38.09
CA PRO A 253 -9.69 -14.43 38.92
C PRO A 253 -10.57 -13.26 39.39
N GLY A 254 -11.89 -13.35 39.13
CA GLY A 254 -12.87 -12.35 39.57
C GLY A 254 -12.96 -11.07 38.73
N ALA A 255 -12.20 -10.96 37.62
CA ALA A 255 -12.25 -9.83 36.70
C ALA A 255 -12.44 -10.29 35.25
N ARG A 256 -13.00 -9.40 34.41
CA ARG A 256 -13.08 -9.62 32.97
C ARG A 256 -11.66 -9.59 32.38
N ALA A 257 -11.36 -10.47 31.46
CA ALA A 257 -10.11 -10.42 30.69
C ALA A 257 -10.03 -9.10 29.91
N GLY A 258 -8.88 -8.44 29.94
CA GLY A 258 -8.52 -7.46 28.94
C GLY A 258 -8.34 -8.10 27.57
N ALA A 259 -8.10 -7.32 26.54
CA ALA A 259 -7.93 -7.83 25.18
C ALA A 259 -6.63 -7.32 24.54
N VAL A 260 -6.01 -8.18 23.72
CA VAL A 260 -5.02 -7.76 22.72
C VAL A 260 -5.71 -7.70 21.37
N LEU A 261 -5.69 -6.52 20.73
CA LEU A 261 -6.13 -6.34 19.36
C LEU A 261 -5.03 -6.86 18.41
N VAL A 262 -5.36 -7.83 17.58
CA VAL A 262 -4.45 -8.40 16.58
C VAL A 262 -5.00 -8.05 15.20
N ALA A 263 -4.32 -7.17 14.45
CA ALA A 263 -4.93 -6.56 13.29
C ALA A 263 -4.08 -6.60 12.02
N THR A 264 -4.77 -6.56 10.88
CA THR A 264 -4.22 -6.41 9.54
C THR A 264 -5.31 -5.88 8.59
N HIS A 265 -4.94 -5.58 7.33
CA HIS A 265 -5.91 -5.29 6.26
C HIS A 265 -6.16 -6.51 5.37
N THR A 266 -7.15 -6.42 4.48
CA THR A 266 -7.57 -7.52 3.60
C THR A 266 -7.52 -7.19 2.12
N ASP A 267 -7.44 -5.91 1.77
CA ASP A 267 -7.34 -5.44 0.40
C ASP A 267 -5.88 -5.21 -0.01
N GLY A 268 -5.52 -5.54 -1.24
CA GLY A 268 -4.16 -5.42 -1.74
C GLY A 268 -4.03 -5.84 -3.20
N GLN A 269 -2.83 -5.73 -3.75
CA GLN A 269 -2.54 -5.99 -5.15
C GLN A 269 -1.87 -7.31 -5.41
N ASN A 270 -1.24 -7.90 -4.41
CA ASN A 270 -0.43 -9.10 -4.57
C ASN A 270 -0.26 -9.87 -3.26
N ALA A 271 0.35 -11.05 -3.35
CA ALA A 271 0.49 -11.97 -2.23
C ALA A 271 1.36 -11.45 -1.06
N VAL A 272 2.16 -10.43 -1.27
CA VAL A 272 2.96 -9.80 -0.21
C VAL A 272 2.13 -8.76 0.52
N GLU A 273 1.46 -7.89 -0.21
CA GLU A 273 0.64 -6.80 0.34
C GLU A 273 -0.45 -7.30 1.29
N GLU A 274 -1.09 -8.42 0.97
CA GLU A 274 -2.27 -8.90 1.68
C GLU A 274 -2.02 -10.15 2.54
N ASN A 275 -0.76 -10.53 2.82
CA ASN A 275 -0.46 -11.77 3.53
C ASN A 275 -0.58 -11.69 5.05
N GLY A 276 -0.86 -10.52 5.60
CA GLY A 276 -1.23 -10.38 7.00
C GLY A 276 -2.44 -11.23 7.38
N GLY A 277 -3.45 -11.30 6.50
CA GLY A 277 -4.66 -12.10 6.71
C GLY A 277 -4.38 -13.58 7.01
N PRO A 278 -3.71 -14.32 6.12
CA PRO A 278 -3.28 -15.70 6.38
C PRO A 278 -2.40 -15.86 7.61
N ALA A 279 -1.51 -14.90 7.89
CA ALA A 279 -0.66 -14.96 9.09
C ALA A 279 -1.49 -14.84 10.38
N LEU A 280 -2.45 -13.92 10.43
CA LEU A 280 -3.35 -13.80 11.58
C LEU A 280 -4.25 -15.02 11.75
N CYS A 281 -4.72 -15.65 10.66
CA CYS A 281 -5.43 -16.92 10.72
C CYS A 281 -4.56 -18.03 11.33
N ALA A 282 -3.28 -18.11 10.98
CA ALA A 282 -2.34 -19.06 11.58
C ALA A 282 -2.14 -18.80 13.08
N LEU A 283 -2.08 -17.52 13.52
CA LEU A 283 -2.07 -17.18 14.95
C LEU A 283 -3.37 -17.61 15.62
N ALA A 284 -4.52 -17.33 15.03
CA ALA A 284 -5.81 -17.72 15.56
C ALA A 284 -5.92 -19.24 15.71
N GLU A 285 -5.51 -20.01 14.70
CA GLU A 285 -5.44 -21.47 14.75
C GLU A 285 -4.52 -21.96 15.87
N TYR A 286 -3.31 -21.41 15.96
CA TYR A 286 -2.34 -21.81 16.99
C TYR A 286 -2.91 -21.60 18.40
N PHE A 287 -3.40 -20.40 18.70
CA PHE A 287 -3.89 -20.08 20.03
C PHE A 287 -5.23 -20.77 20.38
N SER A 288 -6.06 -21.11 19.38
CA SER A 288 -7.31 -21.84 19.62
C SER A 288 -7.11 -23.27 20.08
N ARG A 289 -5.96 -23.87 19.80
CA ARG A 289 -5.61 -25.24 20.23
C ARG A 289 -5.39 -25.41 21.75
N PHE A 290 -5.23 -24.28 22.44
CA PHE A 290 -5.01 -24.27 23.88
C PHE A 290 -6.28 -23.87 24.64
N PRO A 291 -6.52 -24.36 25.85
CA PRO A 291 -7.68 -23.95 26.63
C PRO A 291 -7.65 -22.47 27.00
N ALA A 292 -8.83 -21.85 27.17
CA ALA A 292 -8.95 -20.44 27.53
C ALA A 292 -8.15 -20.07 28.79
N SER A 293 -8.03 -21.02 29.74
CA SER A 293 -7.27 -20.83 31.00
C SER A 293 -5.78 -20.53 30.79
N THR A 294 -5.22 -20.82 29.63
CA THR A 294 -3.82 -20.49 29.29
C THR A 294 -3.63 -19.11 28.67
N ARG A 295 -4.73 -18.40 28.40
CA ARG A 295 -4.72 -17.04 27.86
C ARG A 295 -5.23 -16.08 28.95
N SER A 296 -4.37 -15.20 29.44
CA SER A 296 -4.75 -14.19 30.45
C SER A 296 -5.59 -13.04 29.84
N ARG A 297 -5.62 -12.92 28.52
CA ARG A 297 -6.37 -11.90 27.76
C ARG A 297 -7.16 -12.54 26.63
N ASP A 298 -8.23 -11.88 26.23
CA ASP A 298 -8.91 -12.18 24.97
C ASP A 298 -8.00 -11.79 23.78
N LEU A 299 -8.06 -12.54 22.70
CA LEU A 299 -7.50 -12.12 21.43
C LEU A 299 -8.64 -11.63 20.52
N LEU A 300 -8.58 -10.38 20.13
CA LEU A 300 -9.53 -9.77 19.20
C LEU A 300 -8.82 -9.57 17.86
N PHE A 301 -9.08 -10.45 16.91
CA PHE A 301 -8.58 -10.34 15.55
C PHE A 301 -9.46 -9.36 14.76
N MET A 302 -8.84 -8.38 14.10
CA MET A 302 -9.50 -7.41 13.24
C MET A 302 -8.85 -7.39 11.86
N PHE A 303 -9.69 -7.52 10.83
CA PHE A 303 -9.30 -7.44 9.44
C PHE A 303 -10.00 -6.24 8.81
N SER A 304 -9.24 -5.18 8.51
CA SER A 304 -9.77 -3.96 7.93
C SER A 304 -9.86 -4.08 6.41
N PRO A 305 -10.97 -3.66 5.79
CA PRO A 305 -11.20 -3.91 4.37
C PRO A 305 -10.77 -2.76 3.46
N ASN A 306 -10.22 -1.67 3.98
CA ASN A 306 -10.16 -0.39 3.27
C ASN A 306 -8.82 0.34 3.41
N HIS A 307 -7.72 -0.43 3.47
CA HIS A 307 -6.36 0.13 3.47
C HIS A 307 -6.08 0.91 2.19
N MET A 308 -6.48 0.36 1.03
CA MET A 308 -6.21 0.92 -0.30
C MET A 308 -7.18 2.01 -0.74
N THR A 309 -8.24 2.31 0.02
CA THR A 309 -9.19 3.37 -0.35
C THR A 309 -8.94 4.65 0.42
N ALA A 310 -9.24 5.76 -0.21
CA ALA A 310 -8.96 7.07 0.34
C ALA A 310 -10.00 8.13 0.07
N ASP A 311 -11.22 7.80 -0.33
CA ASP A 311 -12.22 8.84 -0.40
C ASP A 311 -12.78 9.17 0.97
N GLY A 312 -13.24 10.42 1.14
CA GLY A 312 -13.81 10.90 2.40
C GLY A 312 -15.09 10.18 2.84
N ALA A 313 -15.68 9.35 1.95
CA ALA A 313 -16.82 8.50 2.27
C ALA A 313 -16.40 7.20 2.96
N THR A 314 -15.12 6.82 2.86
CA THR A 314 -14.60 5.58 3.43
C THR A 314 -14.01 5.83 4.80
N VAL A 315 -14.61 5.23 5.81
CA VAL A 315 -14.19 5.40 7.21
C VAL A 315 -12.93 4.58 7.48
N LYS A 316 -11.81 5.25 7.72
CA LYS A 316 -10.53 4.61 8.08
C LYS A 316 -10.61 3.89 9.42
N PRO A 317 -9.74 2.88 9.68
CA PRO A 317 -9.83 2.04 10.88
C PRO A 317 -9.85 2.82 12.20
N ASP A 318 -9.08 3.90 12.35
CA ASP A 318 -9.10 4.70 13.57
C ASP A 318 -10.42 5.47 13.77
N ALA A 319 -10.98 6.04 12.71
CA ALA A 319 -12.26 6.74 12.76
C ALA A 319 -13.41 5.74 12.97
N TRP A 320 -13.33 4.58 12.30
CA TRP A 320 -14.32 3.51 12.46
C TRP A 320 -14.34 3.00 13.91
N LEU A 321 -13.19 2.71 14.51
CA LEU A 321 -13.10 2.25 15.89
C LEU A 321 -13.54 3.32 16.90
N ARG A 322 -13.32 4.62 16.63
CA ARG A 322 -13.88 5.70 17.46
C ARG A 322 -15.41 5.72 17.43
N ALA A 323 -16.00 5.37 16.28
CA ALA A 323 -17.46 5.26 16.15
C ALA A 323 -18.02 3.97 16.77
N HIS A 324 -17.17 2.99 17.10
CA HIS A 324 -17.54 1.70 17.67
C HIS A 324 -16.72 1.44 18.96
N PRO A 325 -16.88 2.27 20.01
CA PRO A 325 -16.08 2.17 21.24
C PRO A 325 -16.28 0.84 21.97
N GLU A 326 -17.39 0.16 21.75
CA GLU A 326 -17.66 -1.17 22.32
C GLU A 326 -16.66 -2.23 21.84
N ILE A 327 -16.07 -2.05 20.65
CA ILE A 327 -15.06 -2.96 20.09
C ILE A 327 -13.72 -2.80 20.82
N THR A 328 -13.35 -1.54 21.10
CA THR A 328 -12.09 -1.22 21.77
C THR A 328 -12.20 -1.21 23.29
N ALA A 329 -13.43 -1.37 23.83
CA ALA A 329 -13.65 -1.47 25.27
C ALA A 329 -12.89 -2.67 25.86
N GLY A 330 -11.89 -2.39 26.69
CA GLY A 330 -11.02 -3.39 27.29
C GLY A 330 -9.83 -3.82 26.40
N VAL A 331 -9.62 -3.21 25.24
CA VAL A 331 -8.36 -3.37 24.51
C VAL A 331 -7.24 -2.64 25.23
N GLU A 332 -6.23 -3.39 25.64
CA GLU A 332 -5.08 -2.89 26.39
C GLU A 332 -3.86 -2.66 25.51
N MET A 333 -3.72 -3.46 24.46
CA MET A 333 -2.58 -3.44 23.54
C MET A 333 -3.01 -3.83 22.12
N ALA A 334 -2.18 -3.49 21.14
CA ALA A 334 -2.35 -3.93 19.75
C ALA A 334 -1.07 -4.55 19.18
N LEU A 335 -1.24 -5.63 18.42
CA LEU A 335 -0.24 -6.23 17.54
C LEU A 335 -0.75 -6.15 16.11
N VAL A 336 -0.04 -5.45 15.24
CA VAL A 336 -0.42 -5.28 13.83
C VAL A 336 0.64 -5.91 12.94
N ALA A 337 0.25 -6.63 11.91
CA ALA A 337 1.19 -7.33 11.04
C ALA A 337 0.74 -7.30 9.58
N GLU A 338 1.69 -7.01 8.69
CA GLU A 338 1.48 -6.92 7.24
C GLU A 338 2.78 -7.15 6.48
N HIS A 339 2.70 -7.53 5.21
CA HIS A 339 3.80 -7.63 4.25
C HIS A 339 4.95 -8.54 4.73
N LEU A 340 4.63 -9.77 5.10
CA LEU A 340 5.56 -10.71 5.71
C LEU A 340 6.30 -11.56 4.67
N GLY A 341 7.50 -12.03 5.01
CA GLY A 341 8.23 -13.03 4.22
C GLY A 341 8.83 -12.51 2.90
N THR A 342 9.12 -11.22 2.81
CA THR A 342 9.49 -10.52 1.57
C THR A 342 10.95 -10.65 1.19
N LEU A 343 11.21 -10.93 -0.08
CA LEU A 343 12.54 -10.86 -0.69
C LEU A 343 12.78 -9.48 -1.30
N GLY A 344 14.01 -9.00 -1.22
CA GLY A 344 14.43 -7.75 -1.82
C GLY A 344 14.53 -7.83 -3.34
N TRP A 345 13.88 -6.89 -4.01
CA TRP A 345 13.93 -6.68 -5.46
C TRP A 345 14.01 -5.18 -5.74
N ASP A 346 14.90 -4.77 -6.62
CA ASP A 346 15.03 -3.38 -7.03
C ASP A 346 15.51 -3.24 -8.48
N ASP A 347 15.50 -2.02 -9.00
CA ASP A 347 16.07 -1.63 -10.30
C ASP A 347 17.23 -0.65 -10.14
N GLN A 348 17.94 -0.72 -9.03
CA GLN A 348 19.09 0.12 -8.71
C GLN A 348 18.77 1.62 -8.80
N GLY A 349 17.68 2.04 -8.19
CA GLY A 349 17.23 3.41 -8.25
C GLY A 349 16.82 3.86 -9.66
N GLY A 350 16.27 2.97 -10.46
CA GLY A 350 15.87 3.25 -11.84
C GLY A 350 17.00 3.20 -12.86
N THR A 351 18.25 2.90 -12.47
CA THR A 351 19.42 2.91 -13.38
C THR A 351 19.78 1.54 -13.93
N GLY A 352 19.32 0.48 -13.29
CA GLY A 352 19.66 -0.90 -13.62
C GLY A 352 18.46 -1.77 -14.01
N PRO A 353 18.70 -3.05 -14.30
CA PRO A 353 17.65 -4.01 -14.53
C PRO A 353 16.94 -4.36 -13.22
N TYR A 354 15.61 -4.50 -13.28
CA TYR A 354 14.82 -4.98 -12.14
C TYR A 354 15.13 -6.46 -11.85
N ARG A 355 15.63 -6.75 -10.64
CA ARG A 355 16.08 -8.08 -10.25
C ARG A 355 16.08 -8.31 -8.75
N ALA A 356 16.15 -9.58 -8.34
CA ALA A 356 16.36 -9.95 -6.94
C ALA A 356 17.71 -9.39 -6.44
N THR A 357 17.70 -8.83 -5.23
CA THR A 357 18.90 -8.31 -4.57
C THR A 357 19.74 -9.41 -3.91
N GLY A 358 19.17 -10.62 -3.78
CA GLY A 358 19.75 -11.72 -3.01
C GLY A 358 19.61 -11.57 -1.49
N ARG A 359 18.87 -10.56 -1.02
CA ARG A 359 18.62 -10.28 0.40
C ARG A 359 17.12 -10.28 0.68
N THR A 360 16.76 -10.40 1.96
CA THR A 360 15.39 -10.14 2.43
C THR A 360 15.16 -8.63 2.53
N GLU A 361 13.91 -8.20 2.44
CA GLU A 361 13.57 -6.80 2.74
C GLU A 361 13.89 -6.44 4.20
N PRO A 362 14.24 -5.18 4.48
CA PRO A 362 14.31 -4.67 5.84
C PRO A 362 12.95 -4.79 6.55
N VAL A 363 13.00 -5.18 7.82
CA VAL A 363 11.81 -5.32 8.66
C VAL A 363 11.70 -4.12 9.59
N ALA A 364 10.59 -3.42 9.57
CA ALA A 364 10.25 -2.43 10.58
C ALA A 364 9.37 -3.09 11.66
N VAL A 365 9.82 -3.04 12.91
CA VAL A 365 9.04 -3.37 14.10
C VAL A 365 8.76 -2.05 14.82
N ALA A 366 7.68 -1.39 14.43
CA ALA A 366 7.31 -0.08 14.94
C ALA A 366 6.62 -0.21 16.30
N VAL A 367 6.98 0.64 17.25
CA VAL A 367 6.41 0.62 18.60
C VAL A 367 5.96 2.02 18.99
N GLY A 368 4.73 2.11 19.50
CA GLY A 368 4.14 3.35 19.97
C GLY A 368 3.39 3.22 21.28
N ASN A 369 3.30 4.33 21.99
CA ASN A 369 2.53 4.49 23.23
C ASN A 369 2.98 3.60 24.42
N SER A 370 4.18 2.97 24.38
CA SER A 370 4.65 2.19 25.53
C SER A 370 6.15 1.82 25.43
N ASP A 371 6.91 2.22 26.43
CA ASP A 371 8.31 1.78 26.60
C ASP A 371 8.43 0.30 27.00
N THR A 372 7.43 -0.24 27.70
CA THR A 372 7.37 -1.66 28.01
C THR A 372 7.30 -2.50 26.76
N LEU A 373 6.41 -2.13 25.81
CA LEU A 373 6.31 -2.82 24.51
C LEU A 373 7.56 -2.63 23.66
N ARG A 374 8.24 -1.48 23.74
CA ARG A 374 9.51 -1.25 23.06
C ARG A 374 10.59 -2.21 23.54
N THR A 375 10.72 -2.35 24.85
CA THR A 375 11.70 -3.29 25.45
C THR A 375 11.39 -4.74 25.09
N LEU A 376 10.09 -5.11 25.13
CA LEU A 376 9.63 -6.44 24.76
C LEU A 376 9.90 -6.76 23.30
N ALA A 377 9.61 -5.81 22.39
CA ALA A 377 9.87 -5.97 20.95
C ALA A 377 11.36 -6.11 20.65
N ASP A 378 12.21 -5.26 21.24
CA ASP A 378 13.66 -5.33 21.08
C ASP A 378 14.24 -6.66 21.56
N ASP A 379 13.80 -7.14 22.71
CA ASP A 379 14.23 -8.41 23.28
C ASP A 379 13.77 -9.58 22.39
N GLU A 380 12.52 -9.57 21.90
CA GLU A 380 12.01 -10.63 21.04
C GLU A 380 12.68 -10.67 19.67
N VAL A 381 12.99 -9.52 19.06
CA VAL A 381 13.78 -9.44 17.81
C VAL A 381 15.13 -10.12 17.99
N ARG A 382 15.83 -9.86 19.13
CA ARG A 382 17.12 -10.49 19.43
C ARG A 382 16.97 -12.00 19.67
N THR A 383 16.01 -12.40 20.47
CA THR A 383 15.79 -13.80 20.86
C THR A 383 15.37 -14.66 19.67
N SER A 384 14.49 -14.14 18.82
CA SER A 384 14.06 -14.78 17.57
C SER A 384 15.08 -14.69 16.45
N ARG A 385 16.18 -13.96 16.67
CA ARG A 385 17.24 -13.72 15.66
C ARG A 385 16.67 -13.16 14.35
N LEU A 386 15.69 -12.25 14.46
CA LEU A 386 15.17 -11.57 13.30
C LEU A 386 16.25 -10.62 12.78
N THR A 387 16.67 -10.85 11.54
CA THR A 387 17.78 -10.07 10.92
C THR A 387 17.21 -8.96 10.06
N ARG A 388 18.03 -7.92 9.83
CA ARG A 388 17.66 -6.74 9.05
C ARG A 388 16.41 -6.05 9.59
N ALA A 389 16.27 -6.03 10.94
CA ALA A 389 15.11 -5.52 11.65
C ALA A 389 15.45 -4.25 12.43
N GLY A 390 14.60 -3.24 12.34
CA GLY A 390 14.68 -2.01 13.11
C GLY A 390 13.51 -1.87 14.08
N ILE A 391 13.81 -1.56 15.37
CA ILE A 391 12.78 -1.14 16.33
C ILE A 391 12.49 0.33 16.05
N GLN A 392 11.37 0.62 15.39
CA GLN A 392 11.05 1.93 14.83
C GLN A 392 10.34 2.84 15.84
N LYS A 393 10.67 4.14 15.78
CA LYS A 393 9.99 5.20 16.51
C LYS A 393 8.70 5.60 15.81
N PRO A 394 7.71 6.14 16.52
CA PRO A 394 6.62 6.89 15.90
C PRO A 394 7.15 8.09 15.10
N PHE A 395 6.50 8.43 14.00
CA PHE A 395 6.83 9.60 13.19
C PHE A 395 5.54 10.20 12.58
N GLN A 396 5.54 11.51 12.36
CA GLN A 396 4.40 12.22 11.74
C GLN A 396 3.02 11.83 12.32
N ASN A 397 2.94 11.67 13.65
CA ASN A 397 1.73 11.23 14.36
C ASN A 397 1.20 9.85 13.90
N GLY A 398 2.10 8.91 13.62
CA GLY A 398 1.79 7.54 13.20
C GLY A 398 2.92 6.56 13.44
N LEU A 399 2.67 5.32 13.08
CA LEU A 399 3.64 4.26 12.97
C LEU A 399 3.85 3.92 11.48
N TYR A 400 4.88 3.16 11.19
CA TYR A 400 5.05 2.62 9.86
C TYR A 400 3.96 1.59 9.57
N GLY A 401 3.17 1.79 8.50
CA GLY A 401 2.08 0.91 8.09
C GLY A 401 0.78 1.04 8.91
N GLU A 402 0.00 -0.02 8.91
CA GLU A 402 -1.33 -0.09 9.52
C GLU A 402 -1.35 0.07 11.06
N GLY A 403 -0.21 -0.09 11.74
CA GLY A 403 -0.13 0.20 13.18
C GLY A 403 -0.54 1.63 13.55
N THR A 404 -0.56 2.53 12.58
CA THR A 404 -0.95 3.94 12.75
C THR A 404 -2.33 4.12 13.36
N PHE A 405 -3.32 3.31 13.01
CA PHE A 405 -4.67 3.48 13.51
C PHE A 405 -4.75 3.21 15.03
N ALA A 406 -4.11 2.15 15.51
CA ALA A 406 -4.08 1.81 16.93
C ALA A 406 -3.26 2.83 17.74
N TYR A 407 -2.12 3.28 17.20
CA TYR A 407 -1.32 4.34 17.79
C TYR A 407 -2.11 5.63 17.97
N ARG A 408 -2.88 6.08 16.97
CA ARG A 408 -3.72 7.30 17.03
C ARG A 408 -4.89 7.19 17.99
N LEU A 409 -5.29 5.98 18.36
CA LEU A 409 -6.25 5.71 19.42
C LEU A 409 -5.62 5.72 20.82
N GLY A 410 -4.29 5.92 20.91
CA GLY A 410 -3.56 5.90 22.18
C GLY A 410 -3.35 4.47 22.72
N ILE A 411 -3.59 3.43 21.90
CA ILE A 411 -3.39 2.05 22.30
C ILE A 411 -1.89 1.73 22.23
N PRO A 412 -1.27 1.16 23.30
CA PRO A 412 0.08 0.60 23.24
C PRO A 412 0.20 -0.41 22.08
N THR A 413 1.10 -0.15 21.12
CA THR A 413 1.10 -0.87 19.83
C THR A 413 2.48 -1.38 19.45
N ILE A 414 2.56 -2.62 18.99
CA ILE A 414 3.66 -3.15 18.16
C ILE A 414 3.11 -3.42 16.76
N ALA A 415 3.80 -2.94 15.73
CA ALA A 415 3.45 -3.19 14.33
C ALA A 415 4.66 -3.72 13.56
N MET A 416 4.49 -4.80 12.82
CA MET A 416 5.53 -5.39 11.98
C MET A 416 5.15 -5.27 10.51
N ILE A 417 6.08 -4.68 9.73
CA ILE A 417 5.89 -4.46 8.30
C ILE A 417 7.21 -4.57 7.54
N THR A 418 7.15 -4.98 6.26
CA THR A 418 8.22 -4.74 5.29
C THR A 418 7.70 -3.89 4.14
N GLY A 419 8.60 -3.24 3.40
CA GLY A 419 8.22 -2.28 2.36
C GLY A 419 8.99 -2.46 1.05
N PRO A 420 8.78 -3.56 0.31
CA PRO A 420 9.50 -3.80 -0.94
C PRO A 420 9.08 -2.83 -2.06
N ALA A 421 9.94 -2.65 -3.06
CA ALA A 421 9.68 -1.78 -4.20
C ALA A 421 8.44 -2.21 -5.02
N TYR A 422 8.12 -3.50 -5.01
CA TYR A 422 6.98 -4.10 -5.69
C TYR A 422 5.71 -4.20 -4.83
N LEU A 423 5.70 -3.61 -3.66
CA LEU A 423 4.58 -3.73 -2.70
C LEU A 423 3.22 -3.48 -3.35
N LEU A 424 3.11 -2.39 -4.09
CA LEU A 424 1.88 -1.97 -4.74
C LEU A 424 1.80 -2.40 -6.23
N GLN A 425 2.52 -3.44 -6.63
CA GLN A 425 2.55 -3.92 -8.00
C GLN A 425 1.47 -4.99 -8.26
N VAL A 426 0.56 -4.73 -9.17
CA VAL A 426 -0.30 -5.76 -9.76
C VAL A 426 0.50 -6.52 -10.81
N ALA A 427 0.87 -7.76 -10.51
CA ALA A 427 1.70 -8.57 -11.38
C ALA A 427 1.03 -9.93 -11.69
N PRO A 428 1.29 -10.52 -12.87
CA PRO A 428 0.92 -11.90 -13.11
C PRO A 428 1.50 -12.83 -12.03
N GLY A 429 0.68 -13.72 -11.48
CA GLY A 429 1.10 -14.61 -10.39
C GLY A 429 1.19 -13.92 -9.02
N GLY A 430 0.79 -12.64 -8.88
CA GLY A 430 0.66 -11.96 -7.59
C GLY A 430 1.98 -11.82 -6.83
N ASN A 431 3.13 -11.74 -7.49
CA ASN A 431 4.46 -11.64 -6.88
C ASN A 431 4.80 -12.80 -5.91
N LEU A 432 4.23 -13.99 -6.11
CA LEU A 432 4.52 -15.17 -5.29
C LEU A 432 5.99 -15.61 -5.35
N ASP A 433 6.68 -15.33 -6.44
CA ASP A 433 8.12 -15.54 -6.65
C ASP A 433 9.00 -14.66 -5.75
N LYS A 434 8.42 -13.61 -5.16
CA LYS A 434 9.10 -12.67 -4.26
C LYS A 434 8.79 -12.92 -2.78
N LEU A 435 8.05 -14.00 -2.50
CA LEU A 435 7.69 -14.44 -1.16
C LEU A 435 8.53 -15.66 -0.75
N ASP A 436 9.31 -15.53 0.32
CA ASP A 436 10.00 -16.66 0.93
C ASP A 436 9.11 -17.29 2.01
N ARG A 437 8.68 -18.54 1.78
CA ARG A 437 7.81 -19.28 2.69
C ARG A 437 8.44 -19.56 4.05
N ALA A 438 9.75 -19.80 4.10
CA ALA A 438 10.46 -20.05 5.34
C ALA A 438 10.59 -18.76 6.15
N LEU A 439 10.83 -17.63 5.47
CA LEU A 439 10.85 -16.31 6.11
C LEU A 439 9.45 -15.91 6.60
N LEU A 440 8.40 -16.14 5.81
CA LEU A 440 7.01 -15.92 6.22
C LEU A 440 6.67 -16.71 7.48
N HIS A 441 7.06 -17.99 7.52
CA HIS A 441 6.89 -18.82 8.72
C HIS A 441 7.65 -18.25 9.92
N ARG A 442 8.93 -17.86 9.76
CA ARG A 442 9.72 -17.23 10.85
C ARG A 442 9.07 -15.94 11.36
N HIS A 443 8.56 -15.08 10.46
CA HIS A 443 7.83 -13.88 10.84
C HIS A 443 6.54 -14.22 11.62
N THR A 444 5.79 -15.22 11.18
CA THR A 444 4.56 -15.66 11.89
C THR A 444 4.89 -16.24 13.28
N VAL A 445 5.97 -17.01 13.41
CA VAL A 445 6.44 -17.52 14.71
C VAL A 445 6.89 -16.38 15.64
N PHE A 446 7.61 -15.38 15.10
CA PHE A 446 7.98 -14.19 15.86
C PHE A 446 6.74 -13.45 16.39
N LEU A 447 5.72 -13.26 15.56
CA LEU A 447 4.45 -12.65 15.98
C LEU A 447 3.73 -13.50 17.05
N ALA A 448 3.74 -14.83 16.91
CA ALA A 448 3.14 -15.71 17.93
C ALA A 448 3.83 -15.58 19.29
N ARG A 449 5.17 -15.47 19.30
CA ARG A 449 5.96 -15.28 20.53
C ARG A 449 5.72 -13.90 21.14
N LEU A 450 5.68 -12.84 20.31
CA LEU A 450 5.30 -11.51 20.77
C LEU A 450 3.92 -11.52 21.41
N LEU A 451 2.93 -12.08 20.73
CA LEU A 451 1.55 -12.13 21.21
C LEU A 451 1.43 -12.90 22.52
N HIS A 452 2.15 -14.03 22.65
CA HIS A 452 2.20 -14.77 23.91
C HIS A 452 2.75 -13.90 25.04
N ARG A 453 3.89 -13.25 24.83
CA ARG A 453 4.53 -12.36 25.83
C ARG A 453 3.66 -11.14 26.16
N MET A 454 2.97 -10.56 25.17
CA MET A 454 2.04 -9.44 25.40
C MET A 454 0.88 -9.88 26.31
N MET A 455 0.36 -11.09 26.16
CA MET A 455 -0.69 -11.59 27.06
C MET A 455 -0.22 -11.74 28.50
N GLU A 456 1.06 -11.97 28.74
CA GLU A 456 1.64 -12.16 30.09
C GLU A 456 2.00 -10.83 30.78
N LEU A 457 1.98 -9.71 30.07
CA LEU A 457 2.26 -8.41 30.69
C LEU A 457 1.19 -8.03 31.73
N PRO A 458 1.53 -7.27 32.80
CA PRO A 458 0.54 -6.76 33.76
C PRO A 458 -0.49 -5.86 33.08
N GLY A 459 -1.71 -5.77 33.65
CA GLY A 459 -2.85 -5.05 33.07
C GLY A 459 -2.67 -3.54 32.92
N ASP A 460 -1.83 -2.94 33.77
CA ASP A 460 -1.51 -1.51 33.69
C ASP A 460 -0.15 -1.32 33.00
N ILE A 461 -0.18 -1.30 31.68
CA ILE A 461 1.01 -0.92 30.88
C ILE A 461 1.07 0.61 30.85
N PRO A 462 2.11 1.24 31.38
CA PRO A 462 2.29 2.68 31.28
C PRO A 462 2.28 3.12 29.81
N ARG A 463 1.42 4.08 29.50
CA ARG A 463 1.32 4.73 28.18
C ARG A 463 2.45 5.72 27.97
#